data_9f3e6e4332c09a59186f30f0648751ed
#
_entry.id   9f3e6e4332c09a59186f30f0648751ed
#
_cell.length_a   1.000
_cell.length_b   1.000
_cell.length_c   1.000
_cell.angle_alpha   90.00
_cell.angle_beta   90.00
_cell.angle_gamma   90.00
#
_symmetry.space_group_name_H-M   'P 1'
#
loop_
_entity.id
_entity.type
_entity.pdbx_description
1 polymer ?
#
loop_
_entity_poly.entity_id
_entity_poly.type
_entity_poly.pdbx_seq_one_letter_code
_entity_poly.pdbx_strand_id
1 'polypeptide(L)'
;MRTLFLLLLIANLLSSQANAETIFFTSEDGLKVAGELYMPHSDTAPFIILFHQANWSRGEYIEIAPELNRLGFNCLAVDLRSGGEVNGVKNITKQNALRGMKETQYVNALPDMKAAIKFATGNYARGQLIIWGSSYSSALSLKLAGDLGTSISAVLAFSPGEYFVSQGKPRDFITSSAGSITQPVFVTSSRDEKNSWWGIYVAIPSDQKQYFLPSSSGNHGSRALWSKFSDSKDYWNAVTKFLKSI
;
A
#
# COMPACT_ATOMS: atom_id res chain seq x y z
N MET A 1 14.04 18.33 60.92
CA MET A 1 13.69 18.75 59.53
C MET A 1 14.28 17.71 58.58
N ARG A 2 13.46 16.83 58.06
CA ARG A 2 13.87 15.84 57.04
C ARG A 2 13.40 16.32 55.67
N THR A 3 14.34 16.72 54.83
CA THR A 3 14.08 17.18 53.47
C THR A 3 13.89 15.96 52.56
N LEU A 4 12.67 15.79 52.05
CA LEU A 4 12.30 14.73 51.13
C LEU A 4 12.71 15.15 49.70
N PHE A 5 13.72 14.51 49.10
CA PHE A 5 14.08 14.69 47.73
C PHE A 5 13.14 13.83 46.85
N LEU A 6 12.25 14.52 46.12
CA LEU A 6 11.40 13.91 45.10
C LEU A 6 12.18 13.81 43.81
N LEU A 7 12.69 12.60 43.48
CA LEU A 7 13.25 12.31 42.16
C LEU A 7 12.12 12.18 41.14
N LEU A 8 11.92 13.20 40.30
CA LEU A 8 11.11 13.07 39.10
C LEU A 8 11.87 12.24 38.05
N LEU A 9 11.47 10.99 37.85
CA LEU A 9 11.85 10.19 36.68
C LEU A 9 11.10 10.77 35.46
N ILE A 10 11.74 11.62 34.68
CA ILE A 10 11.26 11.97 33.33
C ILE A 10 11.63 10.80 32.42
N ALA A 11 10.65 9.93 32.16
CA ALA A 11 10.75 8.93 31.10
C ALA A 11 10.72 9.67 29.76
N ASN A 12 11.88 9.91 29.18
CA ASN A 12 12.01 10.31 27.78
C ASN A 12 11.49 9.15 26.91
N LEU A 13 10.23 9.22 26.52
CA LEU A 13 9.69 8.48 25.40
C LEU A 13 10.33 9.08 24.13
N LEU A 14 11.55 8.66 23.83
CA LEU A 14 12.12 8.81 22.49
C LEU A 14 11.24 7.99 21.57
N SER A 15 10.29 8.62 20.90
CA SER A 15 9.66 8.03 19.73
C SER A 15 10.78 7.80 18.72
N SER A 16 11.23 6.55 18.59
CA SER A 16 12.11 6.14 17.51
C SER A 16 11.36 6.42 16.21
N GLN A 17 11.65 7.57 15.58
CA GLN A 17 11.34 7.73 14.16
C GLN A 17 12.15 6.65 13.45
N ALA A 18 11.46 5.65 12.91
CA ALA A 18 12.12 4.65 12.08
C ALA A 18 12.86 5.38 10.95
N ASN A 19 14.18 5.26 10.95
CA ASN A 19 14.96 5.69 9.80
C ASN A 19 14.52 4.85 8.62
N ALA A 20 13.96 5.49 7.60
CA ALA A 20 13.61 4.83 6.36
C ALA A 20 14.90 4.39 5.66
N GLU A 21 14.96 3.14 5.21
CA GLU A 21 16.12 2.57 4.50
C GLU A 21 15.74 2.24 3.06
N THR A 22 16.51 2.75 2.09
CA THR A 22 16.34 2.36 0.69
C THR A 22 16.94 0.98 0.47
N ILE A 23 16.12 0.03 0.10
CA ILE A 23 16.49 -1.36 -0.16
C ILE A 23 16.25 -1.73 -1.63
N PHE A 24 16.85 -2.85 -2.05
CA PHE A 24 16.72 -3.36 -3.42
C PHE A 24 16.48 -4.85 -3.42
N PHE A 25 15.64 -5.30 -4.38
CA PHE A 25 15.40 -6.71 -4.67
C PHE A 25 15.18 -6.89 -6.17
N THR A 26 15.11 -8.13 -6.64
CA THR A 26 15.02 -8.44 -8.08
C THR A 26 13.68 -9.08 -8.41
N SER A 27 13.00 -8.56 -9.43
CA SER A 27 11.79 -9.18 -9.99
C SER A 27 12.10 -10.42 -10.84
N GLU A 28 11.09 -11.22 -11.14
CA GLU A 28 11.22 -12.47 -11.89
C GLU A 28 11.87 -12.26 -13.28
N ASP A 29 11.63 -11.10 -13.89
CA ASP A 29 12.22 -10.72 -15.18
C ASP A 29 13.60 -10.05 -15.07
N GLY A 30 14.23 -10.14 -13.88
CA GLY A 30 15.59 -9.63 -13.62
C GLY A 30 15.68 -8.11 -13.41
N LEU A 31 14.55 -7.40 -13.27
CA LEU A 31 14.59 -5.95 -12.98
C LEU A 31 14.96 -5.71 -11.52
N LYS A 32 15.92 -4.80 -11.28
CA LYS A 32 16.24 -4.31 -9.93
C LYS A 32 15.18 -3.33 -9.47
N VAL A 33 14.39 -3.73 -8.47
CA VAL A 33 13.30 -2.98 -7.84
C VAL A 33 13.82 -2.29 -6.60
N ALA A 34 13.43 -1.03 -6.39
CA ALA A 34 13.75 -0.25 -5.21
C ALA A 34 12.54 -0.15 -4.28
N GLY A 35 12.79 -0.12 -2.98
CA GLY A 35 11.79 0.14 -1.96
C GLY A 35 12.36 0.96 -0.81
N GLU A 36 11.48 1.57 -0.03
CA GLU A 36 11.80 2.27 1.22
C GLU A 36 11.22 1.47 2.38
N LEU A 37 12.09 0.95 3.23
CA LEU A 37 11.73 0.08 4.36
C LEU A 37 11.60 0.92 5.64
N TYR A 38 10.49 0.73 6.35
CA TYR A 38 10.15 1.36 7.62
C TYR A 38 9.89 0.27 8.65
N MET A 39 10.88 -0.05 9.49
CA MET A 39 10.87 -1.18 10.45
C MET A 39 11.08 -0.74 11.91
N PRO A 40 10.14 0.02 12.52
CA PRO A 40 10.27 0.40 13.94
C PRO A 40 9.87 -0.71 14.90
N HIS A 41 9.17 -1.75 14.44
CA HIS A 41 8.65 -2.87 15.23
C HIS A 41 9.38 -4.17 14.93
N SER A 42 9.16 -5.21 15.76
CA SER A 42 9.68 -6.55 15.49
C SER A 42 9.20 -7.11 14.15
N ASP A 43 9.87 -8.10 13.60
CA ASP A 43 9.49 -8.79 12.36
C ASP A 43 8.17 -9.59 12.47
N THR A 44 7.71 -9.84 13.70
CA THR A 44 6.41 -10.46 13.99
C THR A 44 5.24 -9.47 14.00
N ALA A 45 5.51 -8.16 13.99
CA ALA A 45 4.47 -7.14 13.83
C ALA A 45 3.84 -7.25 12.43
N PRO A 46 2.57 -6.84 12.26
CA PRO A 46 1.94 -6.81 10.95
C PRO A 46 2.73 -5.94 9.96
N PHE A 47 2.81 -6.39 8.72
CA PHE A 47 3.61 -5.76 7.66
C PHE A 47 2.74 -5.31 6.49
N ILE A 48 2.90 -4.06 6.04
CA ILE A 48 2.16 -3.50 4.91
C ILE A 48 3.11 -3.20 3.76
N ILE A 49 2.84 -3.77 2.57
CA ILE A 49 3.53 -3.37 1.34
C ILE A 49 2.67 -2.32 0.63
N LEU A 50 3.29 -1.17 0.31
CA LEU A 50 2.65 0.03 -0.21
C LEU A 50 3.03 0.24 -1.68
N PHE A 51 2.06 0.22 -2.59
CA PHE A 51 2.24 0.36 -4.04
C PHE A 51 1.61 1.66 -4.54
N HIS A 52 2.43 2.52 -5.16
CA HIS A 52 2.04 3.86 -5.61
C HIS A 52 1.13 3.87 -6.85
N GLN A 53 0.47 5.00 -7.08
CA GLN A 53 -0.32 5.24 -8.30
C GLN A 53 0.55 5.50 -9.54
N ALA A 54 -0.10 5.57 -10.69
CA ALA A 54 0.55 5.83 -11.98
C ALA A 54 1.43 7.09 -11.97
N ASN A 55 2.59 7.01 -12.62
CA ASN A 55 3.56 8.10 -12.81
C ASN A 55 4.17 8.66 -11.51
N TRP A 56 4.00 7.97 -10.37
CA TRP A 56 4.55 8.36 -9.08
C TRP A 56 5.66 7.41 -8.61
N SER A 57 6.04 7.52 -7.37
CA SER A 57 7.08 6.71 -6.72
C SER A 57 6.66 6.33 -5.31
N ARG A 58 7.51 5.60 -4.62
CA ARG A 58 7.40 5.36 -3.16
C ARG A 58 7.25 6.65 -2.34
N GLY A 59 7.56 7.80 -2.94
CA GLY A 59 7.32 9.12 -2.35
C GLY A 59 5.85 9.46 -2.07
N GLU A 60 4.88 8.70 -2.63
CA GLU A 60 3.47 8.79 -2.26
C GLU A 60 3.26 8.53 -0.76
N TYR A 61 4.13 7.73 -0.15
CA TYR A 61 3.97 7.18 1.20
C TYR A 61 4.83 7.85 2.27
N ILE A 62 5.54 8.93 1.99
CA ILE A 62 6.43 9.61 2.96
C ILE A 62 5.69 10.15 4.19
N GLU A 63 4.41 10.53 4.05
CA GLU A 63 3.55 10.90 5.18
C GLU A 63 2.79 9.69 5.74
N ILE A 64 2.45 8.72 4.88
CA ILE A 64 1.55 7.61 5.22
C ILE A 64 2.28 6.51 6.00
N ALA A 65 3.46 6.09 5.56
CA ALA A 65 4.20 5.02 6.22
C ALA A 65 4.56 5.33 7.69
N PRO A 66 5.00 6.55 8.06
CA PRO A 66 5.19 6.90 9.46
C PRO A 66 3.91 6.86 10.31
N GLU A 67 2.74 7.21 9.73
CA GLU A 67 1.46 7.07 10.44
C GLU A 67 1.10 5.60 10.67
N LEU A 68 1.30 4.73 9.66
CA LEU A 68 1.10 3.29 9.82
C LEU A 68 2.06 2.70 10.86
N ASN A 69 3.31 3.18 10.92
CA ASN A 69 4.25 2.81 11.98
C ASN A 69 3.69 3.18 13.37
N ARG A 70 3.11 4.37 13.53
CA ARG A 70 2.47 4.77 14.81
C ARG A 70 1.27 3.88 15.18
N LEU A 71 0.63 3.27 14.19
CA LEU A 71 -0.46 2.31 14.39
C LEU A 71 0.03 0.87 14.68
N GLY A 72 1.35 0.63 14.70
CA GLY A 72 1.94 -0.68 15.02
C GLY A 72 2.33 -1.54 13.83
N PHE A 73 2.33 -1.00 12.61
CA PHE A 73 2.68 -1.73 11.40
C PHE A 73 4.11 -1.42 10.95
N ASN A 74 4.82 -2.41 10.43
CA ASN A 74 6.00 -2.20 9.60
C ASN A 74 5.57 -1.98 8.15
N CYS A 75 6.36 -1.25 7.36
CA CYS A 75 6.00 -0.91 5.98
C CYS A 75 7.16 -1.05 5.00
N LEU A 76 6.82 -1.40 3.76
CA LEU A 76 7.70 -1.31 2.59
C LEU A 76 6.99 -0.54 1.47
N ALA A 77 7.42 0.69 1.21
CA ALA A 77 6.93 1.47 0.06
C ALA A 77 7.78 1.14 -1.17
N VAL A 78 7.15 0.68 -2.25
CA VAL A 78 7.84 0.12 -3.42
C VAL A 78 7.74 1.05 -4.62
N ASP A 79 8.86 1.27 -5.31
CA ASP A 79 8.87 1.84 -6.65
C ASP A 79 8.46 0.77 -7.67
N LEU A 80 7.36 0.99 -8.38
CA LEU A 80 6.93 0.14 -9.49
C LEU A 80 7.44 0.71 -10.82
N ARG A 81 7.75 -0.16 -11.80
CA ARG A 81 8.30 0.26 -13.11
C ARG A 81 7.45 1.23 -13.92
N SER A 82 6.16 1.35 -13.65
CA SER A 82 5.21 2.27 -14.29
C SER A 82 5.14 3.65 -13.63
N GLY A 83 6.14 3.98 -12.80
CA GLY A 83 6.16 5.20 -11.99
C GLY A 83 6.86 6.41 -12.62
N GLY A 84 7.19 7.38 -11.78
CA GLY A 84 7.84 8.66 -12.10
C GLY A 84 8.42 9.31 -10.86
N GLU A 85 7.94 10.51 -10.51
CA GLU A 85 8.39 11.27 -9.34
C GLU A 85 7.20 11.86 -8.60
N VAL A 86 7.25 11.86 -7.26
CA VAL A 86 6.30 12.58 -6.40
C VAL A 86 6.98 12.95 -5.08
N ASN A 87 6.61 14.10 -4.51
CA ASN A 87 7.13 14.61 -3.24
C ASN A 87 8.68 14.65 -3.20
N GLY A 88 9.32 14.99 -4.34
CA GLY A 88 10.79 15.05 -4.46
C GLY A 88 11.49 13.67 -4.54
N VAL A 89 10.75 12.57 -4.55
CA VAL A 89 11.30 11.20 -4.61
C VAL A 89 11.19 10.66 -6.03
N LYS A 90 12.32 10.45 -6.69
CA LYS A 90 12.40 9.83 -8.02
C LYS A 90 12.20 8.33 -7.94
N ASN A 91 11.48 7.78 -8.91
CA ASN A 91 11.28 6.34 -9.05
C ASN A 91 12.53 5.68 -9.65
N ILE A 92 13.24 4.92 -8.82
CA ILE A 92 14.48 4.23 -9.22
C ILE A 92 14.17 3.01 -10.09
N THR A 93 13.11 2.27 -9.80
CA THR A 93 12.72 1.08 -10.57
C THR A 93 12.36 1.44 -12.00
N LYS A 94 11.63 2.55 -12.22
CA LYS A 94 11.35 3.07 -13.57
C LYS A 94 12.63 3.39 -14.34
N GLN A 95 13.60 4.03 -13.68
CA GLN A 95 14.89 4.34 -14.32
C GLN A 95 15.63 3.05 -14.70
N ASN A 96 15.63 2.04 -13.82
CA ASN A 96 16.24 0.74 -14.10
C ASN A 96 15.53 0.02 -15.25
N ALA A 97 14.19 0.07 -15.31
CA ALA A 97 13.40 -0.52 -16.39
C ALA A 97 13.74 0.12 -17.75
N LEU A 98 13.82 1.44 -17.82
CA LEU A 98 14.19 2.15 -19.04
C LEU A 98 15.62 1.81 -19.51
N ARG A 99 16.60 1.76 -18.58
CA ARG A 99 17.97 1.33 -18.89
C ARG A 99 18.05 -0.10 -19.40
N GLY A 100 17.21 -0.99 -18.84
CA GLY A 100 17.10 -2.39 -19.24
C GLY A 100 16.15 -2.63 -20.42
N MET A 101 15.66 -1.57 -21.09
CA MET A 101 14.69 -1.65 -22.21
C MET A 101 13.46 -2.50 -21.90
N LYS A 102 12.99 -2.46 -20.64
CA LYS A 102 11.80 -3.19 -20.20
C LYS A 102 10.55 -2.34 -20.35
N GLU A 103 9.46 -3.00 -20.66
CA GLU A 103 8.14 -2.36 -20.73
C GLU A 103 7.71 -1.80 -19.38
N THR A 104 6.99 -0.68 -19.39
CA THR A 104 6.62 0.08 -18.20
C THR A 104 5.14 0.46 -18.16
N GLN A 105 4.29 -0.28 -18.87
CA GLN A 105 2.84 -0.14 -18.77
C GLN A 105 2.37 -0.60 -17.37
N TYR A 106 1.15 -0.27 -16.99
CA TYR A 106 0.63 -0.58 -15.64
C TYR A 106 0.65 -2.08 -15.35
N VAL A 107 0.24 -2.91 -16.31
CA VAL A 107 0.22 -4.38 -16.14
C VAL A 107 1.61 -4.97 -15.95
N ASN A 108 2.64 -4.33 -16.50
CA ASN A 108 4.02 -4.79 -16.36
C ASN A 108 4.57 -4.61 -14.92
N ALA A 109 3.86 -3.90 -14.04
CA ALA A 109 4.22 -3.80 -12.62
C ALA A 109 3.93 -5.07 -11.81
N LEU A 110 3.15 -6.03 -12.32
CA LEU A 110 2.85 -7.28 -11.61
C LEU A 110 4.09 -8.07 -11.15
N PRO A 111 5.15 -8.26 -11.97
CA PRO A 111 6.39 -8.88 -11.52
C PRO A 111 7.07 -8.15 -10.36
N ASP A 112 7.03 -6.80 -10.34
CA ASP A 112 7.60 -5.99 -9.27
C ASP A 112 6.84 -6.20 -7.95
N MET A 113 5.51 -6.22 -8.03
CA MET A 113 4.64 -6.43 -6.86
C MET A 113 4.80 -7.84 -6.29
N LYS A 114 4.86 -8.88 -7.14
CA LYS A 114 5.14 -10.26 -6.71
C LYS A 114 6.51 -10.38 -6.06
N ALA A 115 7.52 -9.74 -6.63
CA ALA A 115 8.86 -9.73 -6.07
C ALA A 115 8.91 -9.03 -4.70
N ALA A 116 8.17 -7.93 -4.52
CA ALA A 116 8.05 -7.25 -3.23
C ALA A 116 7.40 -8.15 -2.16
N ILE A 117 6.34 -8.87 -2.51
CA ILE A 117 5.69 -9.85 -1.62
C ILE A 117 6.68 -10.94 -1.22
N LYS A 118 7.33 -11.58 -2.20
CA LYS A 118 8.32 -12.63 -1.96
C LYS A 118 9.49 -12.15 -1.10
N PHE A 119 9.98 -10.95 -1.37
CA PHE A 119 11.09 -10.35 -0.64
C PHE A 119 10.70 -10.02 0.81
N ALA A 120 9.54 -9.41 1.03
CA ALA A 120 9.05 -9.09 2.36
C ALA A 120 8.83 -10.34 3.20
N THR A 121 8.16 -11.36 2.67
CA THR A 121 7.90 -12.63 3.38
C THR A 121 9.18 -13.41 3.68
N GLY A 122 10.18 -13.32 2.81
CA GLY A 122 11.46 -14.00 3.00
C GLY A 122 12.38 -13.35 4.03
N ASN A 123 12.21 -12.03 4.30
CA ASN A 123 13.19 -11.27 5.09
C ASN A 123 12.61 -10.55 6.30
N TYR A 124 11.36 -10.07 6.26
CA TYR A 124 10.86 -9.09 7.22
C TYR A 124 9.47 -9.38 7.79
N ALA A 125 8.55 -9.92 6.97
CA ALA A 125 7.15 -10.08 7.34
C ALA A 125 6.89 -11.50 7.86
N ARG A 126 7.11 -11.71 9.15
CA ARG A 126 6.80 -12.98 9.82
C ARG A 126 5.41 -13.01 10.46
N GLY A 127 4.80 -11.87 10.62
CA GLY A 127 3.40 -11.71 11.03
C GLY A 127 2.44 -11.65 9.84
N GLN A 128 1.33 -10.97 10.03
CA GLN A 128 0.36 -10.73 8.96
C GLN A 128 0.97 -9.91 7.82
N LEU A 129 0.74 -10.32 6.58
CA LEU A 129 1.13 -9.56 5.39
C LEU A 129 -0.10 -8.90 4.78
N ILE A 130 -0.06 -7.59 4.69
CA ILE A 130 -1.11 -6.75 4.11
C ILE A 130 -0.56 -6.09 2.85
N ILE A 131 -1.33 -6.04 1.78
CA ILE A 131 -0.97 -5.28 0.59
C ILE A 131 -1.88 -4.07 0.43
N TRP A 132 -1.29 -2.96 0.03
CA TRP A 132 -1.96 -1.69 -0.14
C TRP A 132 -1.60 -1.09 -1.49
N GLY A 133 -2.59 -0.76 -2.29
CA GLY A 133 -2.38 -0.14 -3.59
C GLY A 133 -3.11 1.19 -3.77
N SER A 134 -2.60 1.99 -4.70
CA SER A 134 -3.15 3.29 -5.10
C SER A 134 -3.41 3.31 -6.60
N SER A 135 -4.66 3.60 -7.02
CA SER A 135 -5.07 3.64 -8.44
C SER A 135 -4.85 2.29 -9.13
N TYR A 136 -4.14 2.25 -10.25
CA TYR A 136 -3.87 1.01 -10.99
C TYR A 136 -3.22 -0.08 -10.12
N SER A 137 -2.34 0.29 -9.20
CA SER A 137 -1.70 -0.68 -8.30
C SER A 137 -2.67 -1.21 -7.24
N SER A 138 -3.72 -0.47 -6.88
CA SER A 138 -4.79 -0.99 -6.02
C SER A 138 -5.61 -2.07 -6.72
N ALA A 139 -5.89 -1.89 -8.01
CA ALA A 139 -6.51 -2.91 -8.83
C ALA A 139 -5.62 -4.17 -8.94
N LEU A 140 -4.32 -3.99 -9.20
CA LEU A 140 -3.38 -5.12 -9.21
C LEU A 140 -3.21 -5.77 -7.82
N SER A 141 -3.36 -5.03 -6.72
CA SER A 141 -3.38 -5.60 -5.37
C SER A 141 -4.59 -6.50 -5.15
N LEU A 142 -5.78 -6.09 -5.59
CA LEU A 142 -6.96 -6.95 -5.57
C LEU A 142 -6.75 -8.21 -6.42
N LYS A 143 -6.18 -8.05 -7.63
CA LYS A 143 -5.84 -9.20 -8.47
C LYS A 143 -4.90 -10.17 -7.77
N LEU A 144 -3.81 -9.67 -7.19
CA LEU A 144 -2.83 -10.51 -6.48
C LEU A 144 -3.43 -11.21 -5.27
N ALA A 145 -4.33 -10.56 -4.53
CA ALA A 145 -5.03 -11.19 -3.41
C ALA A 145 -5.91 -12.36 -3.86
N GLY A 146 -6.63 -12.20 -4.96
CA GLY A 146 -7.42 -13.29 -5.54
C GLY A 146 -6.55 -14.44 -6.09
N ASP A 147 -5.43 -14.10 -6.74
CA ASP A 147 -4.54 -15.09 -7.35
C ASP A 147 -3.66 -15.85 -6.32
N LEU A 148 -3.23 -15.20 -5.23
CA LEU A 148 -2.32 -15.75 -4.23
C LEU A 148 -3.03 -16.28 -2.96
N GLY A 149 -4.31 -16.00 -2.82
CA GLY A 149 -5.14 -16.49 -1.72
C GLY A 149 -4.58 -16.10 -0.35
N THR A 150 -4.58 -17.04 0.60
CA THR A 150 -4.24 -16.82 2.01
C THR A 150 -2.79 -16.41 2.29
N SER A 151 -1.92 -16.35 1.27
CA SER A 151 -0.58 -15.78 1.42
C SER A 151 -0.61 -14.27 1.72
N ILE A 152 -1.76 -13.62 1.49
CA ILE A 152 -2.02 -12.22 1.80
C ILE A 152 -3.11 -12.20 2.87
N SER A 153 -2.87 -11.50 3.98
CA SER A 153 -3.78 -11.46 5.12
C SER A 153 -4.92 -10.46 4.95
N ALA A 154 -4.69 -9.35 4.26
CA ALA A 154 -5.71 -8.33 3.96
C ALA A 154 -5.28 -7.41 2.80
N VAL A 155 -6.23 -6.70 2.21
CA VAL A 155 -6.00 -5.75 1.11
C VAL A 155 -6.64 -4.40 1.38
N LEU A 156 -5.89 -3.31 1.15
CA LEU A 156 -6.44 -1.96 1.06
C LEU A 156 -6.27 -1.44 -0.38
N ALA A 157 -7.38 -1.07 -1.00
CA ALA A 157 -7.43 -0.63 -2.38
C ALA A 157 -7.99 0.80 -2.49
N PHE A 158 -7.14 1.74 -2.87
CA PHE A 158 -7.48 3.15 -3.05
C PHE A 158 -7.70 3.45 -4.52
N SER A 159 -8.93 3.80 -4.90
CA SER A 159 -9.34 4.09 -6.29
C SER A 159 -9.03 2.94 -7.28
N PRO A 160 -9.48 1.70 -7.02
CA PRO A 160 -9.30 0.62 -7.99
C PRO A 160 -10.21 0.78 -9.22
N GLY A 161 -9.92 0.02 -10.28
CA GLY A 161 -10.71 0.00 -11.51
C GLY A 161 -10.14 -0.99 -12.55
N GLU A 162 -10.86 -1.20 -13.65
CA GLU A 162 -10.43 -2.03 -14.77
C GLU A 162 -9.54 -1.24 -15.74
N TYR A 163 -8.35 -0.83 -15.30
CA TYR A 163 -7.44 0.07 -16.03
C TYR A 163 -6.65 -0.54 -17.19
N PHE A 164 -6.84 -1.83 -17.50
CA PHE A 164 -5.88 -2.61 -18.29
C PHE A 164 -6.37 -3.00 -19.68
N VAL A 165 -7.58 -2.60 -20.08
CA VAL A 165 -8.16 -2.96 -21.38
C VAL A 165 -7.31 -2.42 -22.55
N SER A 166 -6.83 -1.19 -22.45
CA SER A 166 -5.92 -0.60 -23.46
C SER A 166 -4.54 -1.28 -23.52
N GLN A 167 -4.24 -2.15 -22.56
CA GLN A 167 -3.01 -2.93 -22.46
C GLN A 167 -3.25 -4.42 -22.80
N GLY A 168 -4.32 -4.71 -23.53
CA GLY A 168 -4.65 -6.04 -24.03
C GLY A 168 -5.22 -7.01 -22.99
N LYS A 169 -5.75 -6.50 -21.85
CA LYS A 169 -6.38 -7.35 -20.83
C LYS A 169 -7.90 -7.37 -21.01
N PRO A 170 -8.58 -8.45 -20.55
CA PRO A 170 -10.04 -8.53 -20.53
C PRO A 170 -10.68 -7.37 -19.75
N ARG A 171 -11.95 -7.06 -20.01
CA ARG A 171 -12.70 -6.02 -19.31
C ARG A 171 -12.97 -6.33 -17.84
N ASP A 172 -12.86 -7.59 -17.47
CA ASP A 172 -13.06 -8.15 -16.12
C ASP A 172 -11.74 -8.68 -15.52
N PHE A 173 -10.62 -8.14 -15.97
CA PHE A 173 -9.28 -8.62 -15.58
C PHE A 173 -9.06 -8.59 -14.06
N ILE A 174 -9.57 -7.58 -13.39
CA ILE A 174 -9.51 -7.46 -11.92
C ILE A 174 -10.71 -8.17 -11.28
N THR A 175 -11.91 -7.96 -11.81
CA THR A 175 -13.16 -8.50 -11.28
C THR A 175 -13.10 -10.03 -11.20
N SER A 176 -12.58 -10.71 -12.24
CA SER A 176 -12.42 -12.17 -12.25
C SER A 176 -11.56 -12.69 -11.10
N SER A 177 -10.42 -12.05 -10.82
CA SER A 177 -9.57 -12.45 -9.68
C SER A 177 -10.18 -12.03 -8.33
N ALA A 178 -10.86 -10.88 -8.27
CA ALA A 178 -11.51 -10.40 -7.07
C ALA A 178 -12.59 -11.37 -6.55
N GLY A 179 -13.24 -12.13 -7.45
CA GLY A 179 -14.20 -13.18 -7.11
C GLY A 179 -13.63 -14.34 -6.28
N SER A 180 -12.31 -14.41 -6.09
CA SER A 180 -11.63 -15.42 -5.27
C SER A 180 -11.13 -14.87 -3.92
N ILE A 181 -11.32 -13.59 -3.62
CA ILE A 181 -10.80 -12.96 -2.39
C ILE A 181 -11.71 -13.30 -1.22
N THR A 182 -11.19 -14.06 -0.26
CA THR A 182 -11.87 -14.39 1.00
C THR A 182 -11.33 -13.63 2.21
N GLN A 183 -10.18 -12.97 2.05
CA GLN A 183 -9.51 -12.18 3.09
C GLN A 183 -10.24 -10.85 3.31
N PRO A 184 -9.98 -10.15 4.45
CA PRO A 184 -10.46 -8.80 4.68
C PRO A 184 -10.03 -7.82 3.58
N VAL A 185 -10.98 -7.01 3.10
CA VAL A 185 -10.74 -6.01 2.03
C VAL A 185 -11.33 -4.66 2.42
N PHE A 186 -10.53 -3.62 2.23
CA PHE A 186 -10.98 -2.24 2.33
C PHE A 186 -10.85 -1.54 0.98
N VAL A 187 -11.93 -0.88 0.52
CA VAL A 187 -11.95 -0.11 -0.72
C VAL A 187 -12.33 1.34 -0.43
N THR A 188 -11.63 2.29 -1.00
CA THR A 188 -11.98 3.71 -0.93
C THR A 188 -11.52 4.46 -2.19
N SER A 189 -12.08 5.64 -2.41
CA SER A 189 -11.75 6.51 -3.55
C SER A 189 -12.28 7.92 -3.33
N SER A 190 -12.09 8.84 -4.28
CA SER A 190 -12.95 10.01 -4.39
C SER A 190 -14.40 9.57 -4.62
N ARG A 191 -15.35 10.46 -4.28
CA ARG A 191 -16.79 10.13 -4.28
C ARG A 191 -17.31 9.75 -5.67
N ASP A 192 -16.88 10.44 -6.69
CA ASP A 192 -17.31 10.27 -8.09
C ASP A 192 -16.71 9.02 -8.76
N GLU A 193 -15.65 8.43 -8.19
CA GLU A 193 -15.01 7.20 -8.71
C GLU A 193 -15.74 5.91 -8.31
N LYS A 194 -16.77 5.97 -7.45
CA LYS A 194 -17.45 4.78 -6.95
C LYS A 194 -17.85 3.81 -8.06
N ASN A 195 -18.39 4.32 -9.15
CA ASN A 195 -18.87 3.50 -10.27
C ASN A 195 -17.74 2.74 -10.99
N SER A 196 -16.50 3.23 -10.92
CA SER A 196 -15.34 2.58 -11.54
C SER A 196 -14.91 1.29 -10.85
N TRP A 197 -15.24 1.12 -9.57
CA TRP A 197 -14.82 -0.04 -8.78
C TRP A 197 -15.98 -0.82 -8.13
N TRP A 198 -17.21 -0.33 -8.22
CA TRP A 198 -18.33 -0.97 -7.52
C TRP A 198 -18.56 -2.42 -7.98
N GLY A 199 -18.42 -2.70 -9.28
CA GLY A 199 -18.51 -4.05 -9.82
C GLY A 199 -17.45 -4.99 -9.24
N ILE A 200 -16.21 -4.51 -9.12
CA ILE A 200 -15.11 -5.26 -8.50
C ILE A 200 -15.43 -5.56 -7.03
N TYR A 201 -15.89 -4.54 -6.28
CA TYR A 201 -16.23 -4.70 -4.86
C TYR A 201 -17.37 -5.70 -4.64
N VAL A 202 -18.40 -5.66 -5.48
CA VAL A 202 -19.53 -6.61 -5.40
C VAL A 202 -19.08 -8.04 -5.65
N ALA A 203 -18.14 -8.26 -6.58
CA ALA A 203 -17.60 -9.57 -6.91
C ALA A 203 -16.81 -10.24 -5.78
N ILE A 204 -16.26 -9.46 -4.83
CA ILE A 204 -15.51 -9.99 -3.69
C ILE A 204 -16.43 -10.76 -2.75
N PRO A 205 -16.21 -12.08 -2.51
CA PRO A 205 -17.06 -12.89 -1.64
C PRO A 205 -16.77 -12.72 -0.14
N SER A 206 -15.69 -12.06 0.25
CA SER A 206 -15.29 -11.89 1.65
C SER A 206 -16.41 -11.27 2.51
N ASP A 207 -16.70 -11.88 3.65
CA ASP A 207 -17.63 -11.35 4.66
C ASP A 207 -17.05 -10.15 5.43
N GLN A 208 -15.74 -9.96 5.36
CA GLN A 208 -15.00 -8.87 6.01
C GLN A 208 -14.60 -7.76 5.00
N LYS A 209 -15.42 -7.55 3.95
CA LYS A 209 -15.19 -6.44 3.03
C LYS A 209 -15.88 -5.17 3.51
N GLN A 210 -15.15 -4.06 3.46
CA GLN A 210 -15.63 -2.74 3.85
C GLN A 210 -15.27 -1.73 2.77
N TYR A 211 -16.06 -0.67 2.66
CA TYR A 211 -15.69 0.49 1.84
C TYR A 211 -15.94 1.80 2.60
N PHE A 212 -15.25 2.83 2.17
CA PHE A 212 -15.44 4.21 2.63
C PHE A 212 -15.57 5.15 1.43
N LEU A 213 -16.49 6.10 1.51
CA LEU A 213 -16.58 7.24 0.61
C LEU A 213 -16.70 8.52 1.43
N PRO A 214 -15.90 9.56 1.12
CA PRO A 214 -15.97 10.81 1.85
C PRO A 214 -17.31 11.52 1.65
N SER A 215 -17.72 12.38 2.59
CA SER A 215 -18.86 13.26 2.41
C SER A 215 -18.56 14.41 1.42
N SER A 216 -17.30 14.80 1.29
CA SER A 216 -16.75 15.72 0.28
C SER A 216 -16.54 15.03 -1.08
N SER A 217 -15.93 15.74 -2.05
CA SER A 217 -15.50 15.13 -3.33
C SER A 217 -14.44 14.07 -3.11
N GLY A 218 -13.59 14.24 -2.13
CA GLY A 218 -12.47 13.34 -1.88
C GLY A 218 -11.30 13.51 -2.83
N ASN A 219 -10.37 12.55 -2.78
CA ASN A 219 -9.17 12.55 -3.60
C ASN A 219 -8.88 11.16 -4.16
N HIS A 220 -8.35 11.12 -5.39
CA HIS A 220 -7.95 9.90 -6.07
C HIS A 220 -6.72 9.27 -5.41
N GLY A 221 -6.77 7.95 -5.16
CA GLY A 221 -5.62 7.19 -4.66
C GLY A 221 -5.27 7.47 -3.20
N SER A 222 -4.13 6.94 -2.75
CA SER A 222 -3.68 7.02 -1.35
C SER A 222 -3.33 8.45 -0.90
N ARG A 223 -3.12 9.38 -1.84
CA ARG A 223 -2.93 10.80 -1.50
C ARG A 223 -4.09 11.40 -0.71
N ALA A 224 -5.28 10.77 -0.75
CA ALA A 224 -6.42 11.17 0.06
C ALA A 224 -6.09 11.23 1.57
N LEU A 225 -5.04 10.54 2.00
CA LEU A 225 -4.52 10.54 3.37
C LEU A 225 -3.51 11.64 3.67
N TRP A 226 -3.07 12.43 2.67
CA TRP A 226 -2.08 13.48 2.90
C TRP A 226 -2.67 14.62 3.74
N SER A 227 -1.89 15.10 4.70
CA SER A 227 -2.29 16.12 5.68
C SER A 227 -2.79 17.43 5.07
N LYS A 228 -2.38 17.73 3.83
CA LYS A 228 -2.83 18.93 3.09
C LYS A 228 -4.31 18.91 2.67
N PHE A 229 -4.98 17.76 2.69
CA PHE A 229 -6.39 17.66 2.33
C PHE A 229 -7.26 17.69 3.59
N SER A 230 -8.28 18.56 3.59
CA SER A 230 -9.14 18.79 4.73
C SER A 230 -9.94 17.56 5.18
N ASP A 231 -10.22 16.63 4.27
CA ASP A 231 -10.95 15.36 4.50
C ASP A 231 -10.05 14.16 4.78
N SER A 232 -8.72 14.36 4.83
CA SER A 232 -7.76 13.27 5.09
C SER A 232 -8.01 12.55 6.40
N LYS A 233 -8.48 13.27 7.42
CA LYS A 233 -8.82 12.69 8.73
C LYS A 233 -9.94 11.65 8.65
N ASP A 234 -10.93 11.87 7.79
CA ASP A 234 -12.04 10.92 7.63
C ASP A 234 -11.58 9.63 6.97
N TYR A 235 -10.69 9.73 5.96
CA TYR A 235 -10.02 8.57 5.38
C TYR A 235 -9.18 7.82 6.40
N TRP A 236 -8.37 8.54 7.21
CA TRP A 236 -7.58 7.91 8.28
C TRP A 236 -8.44 7.22 9.33
N ASN A 237 -9.58 7.80 9.72
CA ASN A 237 -10.51 7.17 10.65
C ASN A 237 -11.05 5.85 10.10
N ALA A 238 -11.43 5.81 8.82
CA ALA A 238 -11.94 4.61 8.16
C ALA A 238 -10.85 3.54 8.02
N VAL A 239 -9.66 3.91 7.57
CA VAL A 239 -8.48 3.03 7.46
C VAL A 239 -8.10 2.45 8.81
N THR A 240 -7.99 3.29 9.84
CA THR A 240 -7.62 2.85 11.20
C THR A 240 -8.66 1.89 11.78
N LYS A 241 -9.96 2.14 11.53
CA LYS A 241 -11.02 1.24 11.96
C LYS A 241 -10.88 -0.13 11.29
N PHE A 242 -10.63 -0.16 9.98
CA PHE A 242 -10.41 -1.41 9.26
C PHE A 242 -9.16 -2.15 9.76
N LEU A 243 -8.02 -1.49 9.85
CA LEU A 243 -6.76 -2.09 10.30
C LEU A 243 -6.84 -2.65 11.74
N LYS A 244 -7.69 -2.09 12.59
CA LYS A 244 -7.95 -2.61 13.95
C LYS A 244 -8.91 -3.80 13.98
N SER A 245 -9.62 -4.08 12.89
CA SER A 245 -10.59 -5.18 12.81
C SER A 245 -10.02 -6.48 12.24
N ILE A 246 -8.78 -6.46 11.81
CA ILE A 246 -8.07 -7.58 11.17
C ILE A 246 -6.93 -8.11 11.99
#